data_e9f385caa7a3791ed45b83ac04277ced
#
_entry.id   e9f385caa7a3791ed45b83ac04277ced
#
_cell.length_a   1.000
_cell.length_b   1.000
_cell.length_c   1.000
_cell.angle_alpha   90.00
_cell.angle_beta   90.00
_cell.angle_gamma   90.00
#
_symmetry.space_group_name_H-M   'P 1'
#
loop_
_entity.id
_entity.type
_entity.pdbx_description
1 polymer ?
#
loop_
_entity_poly.entity_id
_entity_poly.type
_entity_poly.pdbx_seq_one_letter_code
_entity_poly.pdbx_strand_id
1 'polypeptide(L)'
;YNPDIVVADTFETSTTAVLSSTFGSMSEEEIDDLFEKSRYLATKTEIDKYERLSNVEGKREFVFEFWKLKEETFGTAQGNNEFYRTYLQRVNLCNQRYSTMGKHGCKTDRGRVYLLYGEPTEIERYPNQLESRPYEIWQYTEIEGGVYFVFGDLTGFSDYTLIHSTKRGELRDDNW
;
A
#
# COMPACT_ATOMS: atom_id res chain seq x y z
N TYR A 1 10.00 33.24 -22.25
CA TYR A 1 9.22 32.88 -21.07
C TYR A 1 8.66 31.48 -21.32
N ASN A 2 9.13 30.49 -20.61
CA ASN A 2 8.65 29.10 -20.77
C ASN A 2 7.66 28.80 -19.66
N PRO A 3 6.35 28.72 -19.92
CA PRO A 3 5.32 28.49 -18.88
C PRO A 3 5.44 27.12 -18.21
N ASP A 4 6.07 26.14 -18.86
CA ASP A 4 6.20 24.78 -18.32
C ASP A 4 7.18 24.71 -17.14
N ILE A 5 8.19 25.60 -17.10
CA ILE A 5 9.15 25.65 -15.99
C ILE A 5 8.50 26.23 -14.73
N VAL A 6 7.60 27.21 -14.88
CA VAL A 6 6.93 27.85 -13.74
C VAL A 6 5.92 26.89 -13.08
N VAL A 7 5.25 26.04 -13.85
CA VAL A 7 4.28 25.07 -13.33
C VAL A 7 4.98 23.94 -12.58
N ALA A 8 6.08 23.42 -13.07
CA ALA A 8 6.86 22.38 -12.43
C ALA A 8 7.45 22.85 -11.08
N ASP A 9 8.02 24.07 -11.06
CA ASP A 9 8.63 24.63 -9.84
C ASP A 9 7.60 24.93 -8.75
N THR A 10 6.41 25.38 -9.13
CA THR A 10 5.30 25.63 -8.18
C THR A 10 4.74 24.34 -7.61
N PHE A 11 4.71 23.27 -8.41
CA PHE A 11 4.26 21.95 -8.01
C PHE A 11 5.20 21.30 -6.98
N GLU A 12 6.50 21.25 -7.28
CA GLU A 12 7.51 20.71 -6.37
C GLU A 12 7.53 21.45 -5.02
N THR A 13 7.44 22.78 -5.05
CA THR A 13 7.43 23.61 -3.85
C THR A 13 6.20 23.33 -2.98
N SER A 14 5.02 23.16 -3.56
CA SER A 14 3.77 22.89 -2.82
C SER A 14 3.79 21.52 -2.16
N THR A 15 4.12 20.46 -2.91
CA THR A 15 4.20 19.08 -2.40
C THR A 15 5.24 18.97 -1.30
N THR A 16 6.42 19.52 -1.50
CA THR A 16 7.54 19.51 -0.55
C THR A 16 7.17 20.24 0.74
N ALA A 17 6.54 21.41 0.67
CA ALA A 17 6.13 22.18 1.85
C ALA A 17 5.09 21.43 2.70
N VAL A 18 4.09 20.79 2.08
CA VAL A 18 3.06 20.05 2.80
C VAL A 18 3.63 18.80 3.47
N LEU A 19 4.43 18.00 2.78
CA LEU A 19 5.04 16.80 3.37
C LEU A 19 6.02 17.16 4.48
N SER A 20 6.87 18.18 4.29
CA SER A 20 7.81 18.67 5.29
C SER A 20 7.11 19.14 6.56
N SER A 21 6.02 19.90 6.42
CA SER A 21 5.20 20.36 7.56
C SER A 21 4.53 19.18 8.29
N THR A 22 4.01 18.21 7.53
CA THR A 22 3.33 17.04 8.09
C THR A 22 4.29 16.16 8.90
N PHE A 23 5.42 15.78 8.34
CA PHE A 23 6.35 14.84 8.99
C PHE A 23 7.23 15.52 10.04
N GLY A 24 7.53 16.81 9.88
CA GLY A 24 8.34 17.58 10.83
C GLY A 24 7.74 17.66 12.24
N SER A 25 6.43 17.54 12.39
CA SER A 25 5.72 17.59 13.68
C SER A 25 5.45 16.21 14.30
N MET A 26 5.63 15.11 13.57
CA MET A 26 5.36 13.76 14.07
C MET A 26 6.36 13.34 15.16
N SER A 27 5.87 12.66 16.18
CA SER A 27 6.73 11.96 17.16
C SER A 27 7.46 10.78 16.50
N GLU A 28 8.42 10.19 17.21
CA GLU A 28 9.13 9.01 16.72
C GLU A 28 8.17 7.83 16.51
N GLU A 29 7.23 7.62 17.44
CA GLU A 29 6.23 6.57 17.35
C GLU A 29 5.30 6.75 16.14
N GLU A 30 4.85 7.99 15.88
CA GLU A 30 3.99 8.30 14.72
C GLU A 30 4.73 8.08 13.39
N ILE A 31 6.01 8.43 13.30
CA ILE A 31 6.80 8.26 12.08
C ILE A 31 7.11 6.78 11.83
N ASP A 32 7.40 6.01 12.89
CA ASP A 32 7.61 4.56 12.81
C ASP A 32 6.32 3.84 12.38
N ASP A 33 5.18 4.20 12.94
CA ASP A 33 3.87 3.64 12.56
C ASP A 33 3.51 3.97 11.10
N LEU A 34 3.79 5.21 10.67
CA LEU A 34 3.58 5.61 9.27
C LEU A 34 4.47 4.80 8.32
N PHE A 35 5.75 4.63 8.64
CA PHE A 35 6.66 3.85 7.79
C PHE A 35 6.27 2.37 7.78
N GLU A 36 5.90 1.79 8.92
CA GLU A 36 5.43 0.40 8.99
C GLU A 36 4.18 0.17 8.11
N LYS A 37 3.23 1.10 8.11
CA LYS A 37 2.05 1.07 7.21
C LYS A 37 2.43 1.20 5.74
N SER A 38 3.55 1.86 5.44
CA SER A 38 4.06 2.12 4.09
C SER A 38 5.03 1.04 3.59
N ARG A 39 5.35 0.06 4.41
CA ARG A 39 6.40 -0.95 4.19
C ARG A 39 6.24 -1.73 2.89
N TYR A 40 5.01 -1.95 2.44
CA TYR A 40 4.74 -2.63 1.17
C TYR A 40 5.14 -1.85 -0.09
N LEU A 41 5.30 -0.52 0.03
CA LEU A 41 5.81 0.34 -1.05
C LEU A 41 7.34 0.43 -1.03
N ALA A 42 7.97 -0.03 0.04
CA ALA A 42 9.41 0.08 0.25
C ALA A 42 10.15 -1.11 -0.34
N THR A 43 11.29 -0.85 -0.95
CA THR A 43 12.27 -1.87 -1.30
C THR A 43 12.98 -2.38 -0.05
N LYS A 44 13.58 -3.57 -0.14
CA LYS A 44 14.39 -4.10 0.97
C LYS A 44 15.50 -3.13 1.40
N THR A 45 16.15 -2.48 0.46
CA THR A 45 17.20 -1.49 0.75
C THR A 45 16.67 -0.28 1.51
N GLU A 46 15.47 0.21 1.17
CA GLU A 46 14.80 1.31 1.88
C GLU A 46 14.44 0.88 3.32
N ILE A 47 13.94 -0.33 3.50
CA ILE A 47 13.63 -0.90 4.82
C ILE A 47 14.91 -1.00 5.66
N ASP A 48 15.96 -1.63 5.15
CA ASP A 48 17.24 -1.79 5.84
C ASP A 48 17.88 -0.43 6.19
N LYS A 49 17.70 0.59 5.34
CA LYS A 49 18.17 1.95 5.59
C LYS A 49 17.38 2.59 6.74
N TYR A 50 16.05 2.50 6.72
CA TYR A 50 15.19 3.05 7.77
C TYR A 50 15.50 2.42 9.14
N GLU A 51 15.63 1.10 9.21
CA GLU A 51 15.88 0.35 10.44
C GLU A 51 17.24 0.68 11.10
N ARG A 52 18.18 1.27 10.36
CA ARG A 52 19.47 1.74 10.89
C ARG A 52 19.45 3.16 11.47
N LEU A 53 18.36 3.89 11.26
CA LEU A 53 18.22 5.25 11.78
C LEU A 53 17.91 5.22 13.27
N SER A 54 18.73 5.94 14.06
CA SER A 54 18.66 5.94 15.52
C SER A 54 18.07 7.23 16.12
N ASN A 55 17.74 8.23 15.27
CA ASN A 55 17.20 9.50 15.75
C ASN A 55 15.95 9.87 14.93
N VAL A 56 15.04 10.59 15.57
CA VAL A 56 13.75 10.97 14.99
C VAL A 56 13.89 11.91 13.80
N GLU A 57 14.88 12.78 13.81
CA GLU A 57 15.11 13.73 12.71
C GLU A 57 15.48 12.97 11.42
N GLY A 58 16.40 12.01 11.51
CA GLY A 58 16.78 11.16 10.37
C GLY A 58 15.61 10.30 9.85
N LYS A 59 14.77 9.79 10.77
CA LYS A 59 13.54 9.06 10.38
C LYS A 59 12.55 9.96 9.66
N ARG A 60 12.32 11.19 10.14
CA ARG A 60 11.45 12.19 9.49
C ARG A 60 11.94 12.56 8.10
N GLU A 61 13.24 12.84 7.98
CA GLU A 61 13.87 13.15 6.69
C GLU A 61 13.75 11.97 5.72
N PHE A 62 14.01 10.75 6.19
CA PHE A 62 13.86 9.55 5.38
C PHE A 62 12.44 9.36 4.87
N VAL A 63 11.43 9.48 5.75
CA VAL A 63 10.01 9.31 5.38
C VAL A 63 9.56 10.42 4.44
N PHE A 64 10.07 11.64 4.62
CA PHE A 64 9.82 12.74 3.70
C PHE A 64 10.33 12.44 2.28
N GLU A 65 11.62 12.07 2.14
CA GLU A 65 12.20 11.72 0.84
C GLU A 65 11.54 10.48 0.22
N PHE A 66 11.21 9.49 1.04
CA PHE A 66 10.48 8.30 0.61
C PHE A 66 9.13 8.67 -0.01
N TRP A 67 8.29 9.44 0.67
CA TRP A 67 6.99 9.82 0.16
C TRP A 67 7.07 10.81 -1.02
N LYS A 68 8.04 11.70 -1.01
CA LYS A 68 8.32 12.57 -2.16
C LYS A 68 8.59 11.74 -3.41
N LEU A 69 9.48 10.75 -3.33
CA LEU A 69 9.79 9.85 -4.44
C LEU A 69 8.56 9.03 -4.90
N LYS A 70 7.74 8.54 -3.95
CA LYS A 70 6.51 7.80 -4.30
C LYS A 70 5.48 8.71 -4.98
N GLU A 71 5.34 9.95 -4.55
CA GLU A 71 4.47 10.94 -5.18
C GLU A 71 4.93 11.27 -6.60
N GLU A 72 6.23 11.45 -6.82
CA GLU A 72 6.81 11.66 -8.16
C GLU A 72 6.61 10.45 -9.09
N THR A 73 6.64 9.23 -8.53
CA THR A 73 6.55 7.99 -9.31
C THR A 73 5.10 7.59 -9.63
N PHE A 74 4.20 7.76 -8.68
CA PHE A 74 2.84 7.21 -8.72
C PHE A 74 1.74 8.28 -8.58
N GLY A 75 2.11 9.51 -8.20
CA GLY A 75 1.18 10.64 -8.10
C GLY A 75 0.71 11.13 -9.47
N THR A 76 -0.29 11.99 -9.44
CA THR A 76 -0.79 12.65 -10.65
C THR A 76 -0.06 13.97 -10.91
N ALA A 77 -0.07 14.44 -12.15
CA ALA A 77 0.52 15.71 -12.55
C ALA A 77 -0.09 16.95 -11.84
N GLN A 78 -1.19 16.76 -11.10
CA GLN A 78 -1.89 17.85 -10.40
C GLN A 78 -1.29 18.15 -9.01
N GLY A 79 -0.43 17.29 -8.46
CA GLY A 79 0.18 17.45 -7.15
C GLY A 79 -0.78 17.26 -5.98
N ASN A 80 -0.51 17.95 -4.89
CA ASN A 80 -1.30 17.92 -3.66
C ASN A 80 -1.16 16.63 -2.83
N ASN A 81 -0.10 15.85 -3.00
CA ASN A 81 0.14 14.61 -2.25
C ASN A 81 -1.04 13.63 -2.38
N GLU A 82 -1.57 13.49 -3.59
CA GLU A 82 -2.76 12.68 -3.86
C GLU A 82 -2.48 11.20 -3.62
N PHE A 83 -1.30 10.72 -4.04
CA PHE A 83 -0.91 9.33 -3.81
C PHE A 83 -0.77 9.02 -2.32
N TYR A 84 -0.09 9.88 -1.54
CA TYR A 84 0.03 9.75 -0.09
C TYR A 84 -1.33 9.69 0.60
N ARG A 85 -2.23 10.63 0.30
CA ARG A 85 -3.58 10.67 0.87
C ARG A 85 -4.40 9.45 0.51
N THR A 86 -4.37 9.05 -0.76
CA THR A 86 -5.07 7.86 -1.26
C THR A 86 -4.55 6.60 -0.56
N TYR A 87 -3.24 6.49 -0.39
CA TYR A 87 -2.64 5.37 0.31
C TYR A 87 -3.09 5.29 1.78
N LEU A 88 -3.10 6.40 2.52
CA LEU A 88 -3.61 6.44 3.89
C LEU A 88 -5.11 6.11 3.99
N GLN A 89 -5.91 6.54 3.02
CA GLN A 89 -7.31 6.13 2.94
C GLN A 89 -7.43 4.61 2.73
N ARG A 90 -6.60 4.02 1.88
CA ARG A 90 -6.55 2.56 1.69
C ARG A 90 -6.15 1.83 2.98
N VAL A 91 -5.19 2.35 3.75
CA VAL A 91 -4.83 1.79 5.07
C VAL A 91 -6.03 1.74 5.99
N ASN A 92 -6.79 2.82 6.09
CA ASN A 92 -7.99 2.88 6.93
C ASN A 92 -9.07 1.89 6.44
N LEU A 93 -9.33 1.85 5.15
CA LEU A 93 -10.30 0.90 4.57
C LEU A 93 -9.87 -0.56 4.77
N CYS A 94 -8.58 -0.87 4.62
CA CYS A 94 -8.06 -2.20 4.92
C CYS A 94 -8.31 -2.62 6.36
N ASN A 95 -8.06 -1.71 7.32
CA ASN A 95 -8.28 -1.99 8.73
C ASN A 95 -9.77 -2.18 9.06
N GLN A 96 -10.65 -1.48 8.37
CA GLN A 96 -12.10 -1.66 8.53
C GLN A 96 -12.61 -2.97 7.92
N ARG A 97 -12.10 -3.35 6.73
CA ARG A 97 -12.67 -4.44 5.94
C ARG A 97 -12.02 -5.80 6.18
N TYR A 98 -10.71 -5.81 6.48
CA TYR A 98 -9.89 -7.03 6.44
C TYR A 98 -9.21 -7.38 7.76
N SER A 99 -9.48 -6.65 8.85
CA SER A 99 -8.98 -7.03 10.18
C SER A 99 -9.57 -8.38 10.61
N THR A 100 -8.72 -9.17 11.25
CA THR A 100 -9.09 -10.46 11.84
C THR A 100 -8.81 -10.44 13.34
N MET A 101 -9.15 -11.50 14.07
CA MET A 101 -8.84 -11.59 15.49
C MET A 101 -7.32 -11.62 15.70
N GLY A 102 -6.75 -10.49 16.15
CA GLY A 102 -5.32 -10.35 16.45
C GLY A 102 -4.45 -9.80 15.32
N LYS A 103 -5.02 -9.44 14.12
CA LYS A 103 -4.25 -8.88 13.01
C LYS A 103 -4.97 -7.68 12.40
N HIS A 104 -4.29 -6.54 12.33
CA HIS A 104 -4.81 -5.36 11.61
C HIS A 104 -4.98 -5.67 10.12
N GLY A 105 -6.03 -5.13 9.51
CA GLY A 105 -6.38 -5.41 8.13
C GLY A 105 -5.26 -5.12 7.14
N CYS A 106 -4.50 -4.04 7.33
CA CYS A 106 -3.34 -3.71 6.50
C CYS A 106 -2.20 -4.75 6.58
N LYS A 107 -2.17 -5.62 7.60
CA LYS A 107 -1.19 -6.71 7.77
C LYS A 107 -1.69 -8.07 7.27
N THR A 108 -2.92 -8.16 6.77
CA THR A 108 -3.45 -9.36 6.12
C THR A 108 -3.06 -9.41 4.65
N ASP A 109 -3.12 -10.58 4.02
CA ASP A 109 -2.80 -10.70 2.58
C ASP A 109 -3.79 -9.92 1.71
N ARG A 110 -5.09 -9.93 2.06
CA ARG A 110 -6.10 -9.10 1.38
C ARG A 110 -5.79 -7.62 1.52
N GLY A 111 -5.43 -7.17 2.73
CA GLY A 111 -5.03 -5.79 2.97
C GLY A 111 -3.78 -5.40 2.20
N ARG A 112 -2.76 -6.24 2.15
CA ARG A 112 -1.54 -6.01 1.36
C ARG A 112 -1.85 -5.79 -0.12
N VAL A 113 -2.63 -6.69 -0.71
CA VAL A 113 -3.01 -6.58 -2.14
C VAL A 113 -3.84 -5.32 -2.38
N TYR A 114 -4.79 -5.01 -1.49
CA TYR A 114 -5.58 -3.78 -1.59
C TYR A 114 -4.73 -2.51 -1.45
N LEU A 115 -3.73 -2.49 -0.56
CA LEU A 115 -2.82 -1.35 -0.41
C LEU A 115 -2.01 -1.11 -1.68
N LEU A 116 -1.49 -2.19 -2.29
CA LEU A 116 -0.64 -2.10 -3.47
C LEU A 116 -1.43 -1.76 -4.74
N TYR A 117 -2.57 -2.41 -4.94
CA TYR A 117 -3.28 -2.37 -6.23
C TYR A 117 -4.63 -1.64 -6.18
N GLY A 118 -5.10 -1.27 -4.99
CA GLY A 118 -6.39 -0.57 -4.80
C GLY A 118 -7.59 -1.50 -4.80
N GLU A 119 -8.76 -0.92 -5.07
CA GLU A 119 -10.03 -1.66 -5.15
C GLU A 119 -9.99 -2.62 -6.35
N PRO A 120 -10.28 -3.92 -6.16
CA PRO A 120 -10.42 -4.83 -7.30
C PRO A 120 -11.61 -4.45 -8.18
N THR A 121 -11.52 -4.72 -9.47
CA THR A 121 -12.60 -4.51 -10.43
C THR A 121 -13.81 -5.37 -10.07
N GLU A 122 -13.57 -6.60 -9.62
CA GLU A 122 -14.60 -7.54 -9.20
C GLU A 122 -14.09 -8.44 -8.08
N ILE A 123 -14.99 -8.85 -7.19
CA ILE A 123 -14.72 -9.85 -6.14
C ILE A 123 -15.76 -10.96 -6.25
N GLU A 124 -15.32 -12.14 -6.63
CA GLU A 124 -16.12 -13.36 -6.56
C GLU A 124 -15.90 -14.03 -5.22
N ARG A 125 -16.99 -14.39 -4.53
CA ARG A 125 -16.93 -15.05 -3.22
C ARG A 125 -17.52 -16.43 -3.27
N TYR A 126 -16.74 -17.40 -2.83
CA TYR A 126 -17.12 -18.78 -2.75
C TYR A 126 -17.20 -19.18 -1.26
N PRO A 127 -18.40 -19.19 -0.68
CA PRO A 127 -18.57 -19.62 0.71
C PRO A 127 -18.28 -21.12 0.85
N ASN A 128 -18.19 -21.60 2.10
CA ASN A 128 -17.91 -22.98 2.40
C ASN A 128 -18.86 -23.92 1.64
N GLN A 129 -18.29 -24.84 0.86
CA GLN A 129 -18.98 -25.91 0.14
C GLN A 129 -18.54 -27.27 0.70
N LEU A 130 -19.28 -28.35 0.35
CA LEU A 130 -18.99 -29.70 0.88
C LEU A 130 -17.56 -30.18 0.61
N GLU A 131 -16.90 -29.68 -0.44
CA GLU A 131 -15.58 -30.14 -0.89
C GLU A 131 -14.50 -29.04 -0.91
N SER A 132 -14.84 -27.78 -0.56
CA SER A 132 -13.87 -26.68 -0.58
C SER A 132 -14.02 -25.75 0.62
N ARG A 133 -12.89 -25.21 1.11
CA ARG A 133 -12.88 -24.14 2.09
C ARG A 133 -13.34 -22.82 1.44
N PRO A 134 -13.80 -21.83 2.21
CA PRO A 134 -14.15 -20.53 1.67
C PRO A 134 -12.98 -19.88 0.97
N TYR A 135 -13.22 -19.30 -0.19
CA TYR A 135 -12.21 -18.53 -0.94
C TYR A 135 -12.84 -17.35 -1.67
N GLU A 136 -12.00 -16.37 -2.01
CA GLU A 136 -12.34 -15.19 -2.80
C GLU A 136 -11.40 -15.09 -3.99
N ILE A 137 -11.91 -14.68 -5.15
CA ILE A 137 -11.13 -14.32 -6.33
C ILE A 137 -11.30 -12.81 -6.55
N TRP A 138 -10.20 -12.08 -6.52
CA TRP A 138 -10.18 -10.65 -6.79
C TRP A 138 -9.61 -10.40 -8.18
N GLN A 139 -10.37 -9.74 -9.03
CA GLN A 139 -10.00 -9.42 -10.39
C GLN A 139 -9.57 -7.96 -10.53
N TYR A 140 -8.50 -7.72 -11.29
CA TYR A 140 -7.97 -6.39 -11.63
C TYR A 140 -7.76 -6.32 -13.13
N THR A 141 -8.69 -5.72 -13.86
CA THR A 141 -8.66 -5.65 -15.33
C THR A 141 -7.61 -4.69 -15.88
N GLU A 142 -7.27 -3.64 -15.11
CA GLU A 142 -6.34 -2.58 -15.53
C GLU A 142 -4.85 -2.93 -15.27
N ILE A 143 -4.56 -4.04 -14.59
CA ILE A 143 -3.20 -4.44 -14.25
C ILE A 143 -2.72 -5.50 -15.23
N GLU A 144 -1.60 -5.26 -15.92
CA GLU A 144 -0.93 -6.21 -16.84
C GLU A 144 -1.87 -6.86 -17.88
N GLY A 145 -2.95 -6.17 -18.28
CA GLY A 145 -3.95 -6.70 -19.20
C GLY A 145 -4.98 -7.65 -18.57
N GLY A 146 -5.06 -7.65 -17.27
CA GLY A 146 -5.98 -8.46 -16.47
C GLY A 146 -5.28 -9.51 -15.64
N VAL A 147 -5.35 -9.35 -14.31
CA VAL A 147 -4.79 -10.31 -13.34
C VAL A 147 -5.83 -10.65 -12.28
N TYR A 148 -5.63 -11.77 -11.61
CA TYR A 148 -6.44 -12.11 -10.45
C TYR A 148 -5.58 -12.63 -9.28
N PHE A 149 -6.15 -12.51 -8.09
CA PHE A 149 -5.62 -13.00 -6.83
C PHE A 149 -6.65 -13.92 -6.18
N VAL A 150 -6.22 -15.06 -5.67
CA VAL A 150 -7.08 -16.01 -4.97
C VAL A 150 -6.68 -16.06 -3.51
N PHE A 151 -7.65 -15.84 -2.63
CA PHE A 151 -7.47 -15.86 -1.19
C PHE A 151 -8.33 -16.97 -0.58
N GLY A 152 -7.71 -17.87 0.18
CA GLY A 152 -8.38 -18.98 0.85
C GLY A 152 -8.40 -18.82 2.36
N ASP A 153 -9.54 -19.10 3.01
CA ASP A 153 -9.62 -19.24 4.47
C ASP A 153 -9.15 -20.63 4.90
N LEU A 154 -7.83 -20.79 4.98
CA LEU A 154 -7.21 -22.07 5.31
C LEU A 154 -7.46 -22.50 6.78
N THR A 155 -7.74 -21.55 7.65
CA THR A 155 -7.90 -21.75 9.07
C THR A 155 -9.35 -21.88 9.52
N GLY A 156 -10.31 -21.40 8.76
CA GLY A 156 -11.72 -21.29 9.11
C GLY A 156 -12.05 -20.13 10.07
N PHE A 157 -11.09 -19.22 10.29
CA PHE A 157 -11.24 -18.05 11.17
C PHE A 157 -11.32 -16.73 10.41
N SER A 158 -11.66 -16.78 9.13
CA SER A 158 -11.73 -15.61 8.23
C SER A 158 -10.40 -14.86 8.00
N ASP A 159 -9.26 -15.50 8.31
CA ASP A 159 -7.94 -15.04 7.93
C ASP A 159 -7.57 -15.59 6.54
N TYR A 160 -8.02 -14.86 5.53
CA TYR A 160 -7.84 -15.22 4.13
C TYR A 160 -6.39 -15.00 3.71
N THR A 161 -5.70 -16.07 3.36
CA THR A 161 -4.30 -16.08 2.90
C THR A 161 -4.26 -16.11 1.38
N LEU A 162 -3.32 -15.38 0.76
CA LEU A 162 -3.07 -15.46 -0.67
C LEU A 162 -2.55 -16.86 -1.03
N ILE A 163 -3.28 -17.58 -1.88
CA ILE A 163 -2.94 -18.95 -2.31
C ILE A 163 -2.52 -19.01 -3.78
N HIS A 164 -2.96 -18.07 -4.60
CA HIS A 164 -2.56 -17.97 -5.99
C HIS A 164 -2.69 -16.55 -6.53
N SER A 165 -1.87 -16.20 -7.53
CA SER A 165 -2.06 -15.02 -8.37
C SER A 165 -1.46 -15.21 -9.77
N THR A 166 -2.09 -14.58 -10.76
CA THR A 166 -1.53 -14.43 -12.11
C THR A 166 -0.65 -13.20 -12.27
N LYS A 167 -0.62 -12.31 -11.25
CA LYS A 167 0.22 -11.11 -11.24
C LYS A 167 1.70 -11.48 -11.20
N ARG A 168 2.49 -10.93 -12.13
CA ARG A 168 3.94 -11.16 -12.16
C ARG A 168 4.59 -10.68 -10.85
N GLY A 169 5.43 -11.53 -10.25
CA GLY A 169 6.12 -11.24 -8.99
C GLY A 169 5.34 -11.55 -7.73
N GLU A 170 4.09 -12.00 -7.84
CA GLU A 170 3.28 -12.51 -6.74
C GLU A 170 3.33 -14.05 -6.65
N LEU A 171 2.78 -14.59 -5.56
CA LEU A 171 2.68 -16.04 -5.36
C LEU A 171 1.89 -16.69 -6.49
N ARG A 172 2.48 -17.68 -7.13
CA ARG A 172 1.83 -18.48 -8.17
C ARG A 172 1.82 -19.96 -7.78
N ASP A 173 0.63 -20.50 -7.63
CA ASP A 173 0.39 -21.94 -7.47
C ASP A 173 -0.77 -22.33 -8.37
N ASP A 174 -0.50 -23.02 -9.46
CA ASP A 174 -1.53 -23.40 -10.44
C ASP A 174 -2.36 -24.63 -9.98
N ASN A 175 -2.09 -25.18 -8.78
CA ASN A 175 -2.82 -26.31 -8.17
C ASN A 175 -3.62 -25.92 -6.90
N TRP A 176 -3.87 -24.62 -6.71
CA TRP A 176 -4.61 -24.09 -5.57
C TRP A 176 -6.03 -24.64 -5.43
#